data_44198ea5cafee52b8208b3d4ea192c99
#
_entry.id   44198ea5cafee52b8208b3d4ea192c99
#
_cell.length_a   1.000
_cell.length_b   1.000
_cell.length_c   1.000
_cell.angle_alpha   90.00
_cell.angle_beta   90.00
_cell.angle_gamma   90.00
#
_symmetry.space_group_name_H-M   'P 1'
#
loop_
_entity.id
_entity.type
_entity.pdbx_description
1 polymer ?
#
loop_
_entity_poly.entity_id
_entity_poly.type
_entity_poly.pdbx_seq_one_letter_code
_entity_poly.pdbx_strand_id
1 'polypeptide(L)'
;MSTAAQVTIIGAGPGDPDLITLRGQQRLTQADVVFYAGSLVPPVMLQHCRPDSEQIDTRGQTLEVWVSRLLNDVQAGKTVVRLQDGDPSLYGAVHELVVYLMKDNISFEIVPGVSAFQAAAARLQTELTVPNLVQTIILTRTQGRTQVPSHENLASLARHRASLCLYLSAGQIGKAQEQLLQHYPPETPMALCYRLGWEDELVELGTVADMAAMTERLGLKRTVLYVVSPALGATTEGRSRLYDRQHHHLFRPPSSQTGEC
;
A
#
# COMPACT_ATOMS: atom_id res chain seq x y z
N MET A 1 -24.09 6.61 -23.36
CA MET A 1 -23.57 5.26 -23.04
C MET A 1 -22.12 5.44 -22.68
N SER A 2 -21.71 5.13 -21.45
CA SER A 2 -20.30 5.19 -21.08
C SER A 2 -19.57 4.11 -21.88
N THR A 3 -18.67 4.51 -22.78
CA THR A 3 -17.79 3.58 -23.47
C THR A 3 -16.95 2.88 -22.41
N ALA A 4 -16.89 1.55 -22.43
CA ALA A 4 -16.01 0.81 -21.52
C ALA A 4 -14.56 1.31 -21.66
N ALA A 5 -13.84 1.41 -20.55
CA ALA A 5 -12.44 1.81 -20.59
C ALA A 5 -11.60 0.81 -21.39
N GLN A 6 -10.71 1.32 -22.25
CA GLN A 6 -9.84 0.50 -23.09
C GLN A 6 -8.70 -0.12 -22.28
N VAL A 7 -8.25 0.58 -21.24
CA VAL A 7 -7.22 0.11 -20.30
C VAL A 7 -7.76 0.18 -18.88
N THR A 8 -7.61 -0.89 -18.11
CA THR A 8 -7.90 -0.88 -16.68
C THR A 8 -6.61 -1.07 -15.88
N ILE A 9 -6.31 -0.13 -14.99
CA ILE A 9 -5.19 -0.21 -14.04
C ILE A 9 -5.77 -0.73 -12.73
N ILE A 10 -5.33 -1.90 -12.28
CA ILE A 10 -5.92 -2.61 -11.14
C ILE A 10 -4.89 -2.77 -10.04
N GLY A 11 -5.24 -2.39 -8.81
CA GLY A 11 -4.48 -2.76 -7.63
C GLY A 11 -4.64 -4.25 -7.32
N ALA A 12 -3.53 -4.96 -7.37
CA ALA A 12 -3.47 -6.40 -7.10
C ALA A 12 -3.59 -6.75 -5.61
N GLY A 13 -3.47 -5.75 -4.73
CA GLY A 13 -3.25 -6.04 -3.33
C GLY A 13 -1.79 -6.38 -3.01
N PRO A 14 -1.48 -6.73 -1.75
CA PRO A 14 -0.11 -6.90 -1.27
C PRO A 14 0.55 -8.21 -1.74
N GLY A 15 -0.23 -9.22 -2.12
CA GLY A 15 0.28 -10.53 -2.54
C GLY A 15 -0.72 -11.67 -2.37
N ASP A 16 -1.62 -11.58 -1.41
CA ASP A 16 -2.71 -12.53 -1.21
C ASP A 16 -3.78 -12.31 -2.29
N PRO A 17 -4.11 -13.32 -3.12
CA PRO A 17 -5.09 -13.19 -4.19
C PRO A 17 -6.50 -12.90 -3.69
N ASP A 18 -6.85 -13.26 -2.47
CA ASP A 18 -8.16 -12.99 -1.89
C ASP A 18 -8.33 -11.52 -1.48
N LEU A 19 -7.24 -10.75 -1.45
CA LEU A 19 -7.26 -9.30 -1.18
C LEU A 19 -7.44 -8.43 -2.43
N ILE A 20 -7.69 -9.02 -3.58
CA ILE A 20 -8.12 -8.27 -4.76
C ILE A 20 -9.55 -7.77 -4.58
N THR A 21 -9.86 -6.59 -5.11
CA THR A 21 -11.25 -6.12 -5.10
C THR A 21 -12.12 -6.91 -6.08
N LEU A 22 -13.40 -7.09 -5.78
CA LEU A 22 -14.35 -7.75 -6.69
C LEU A 22 -14.35 -7.10 -8.08
N ARG A 23 -14.25 -5.77 -8.17
CA ARG A 23 -14.15 -5.07 -9.45
C ARG A 23 -12.86 -5.42 -10.18
N GLY A 24 -11.72 -5.47 -9.46
CA GLY A 24 -10.43 -5.89 -10.02
C GLY A 24 -10.50 -7.29 -10.60
N GLN A 25 -11.03 -8.23 -9.85
CA GLN A 25 -11.24 -9.60 -10.30
C GLN A 25 -12.13 -9.67 -11.56
N GLN A 26 -13.27 -8.98 -11.57
CA GLN A 26 -14.17 -8.92 -12.73
C GLN A 26 -13.47 -8.37 -13.99
N ARG A 27 -12.61 -7.37 -13.85
CA ARG A 27 -11.84 -6.83 -14.97
C ARG A 27 -10.79 -7.81 -15.48
N LEU A 28 -10.11 -8.53 -14.58
CA LEU A 28 -9.12 -9.57 -14.94
C LEU A 28 -9.77 -10.72 -15.72
N THR A 29 -10.96 -11.17 -15.33
CA THR A 29 -11.68 -12.24 -16.05
C THR A 29 -12.14 -11.84 -17.45
N GLN A 30 -12.10 -10.56 -17.79
CA GLN A 30 -12.50 -10.01 -19.10
C GLN A 30 -11.30 -9.59 -19.96
N ALA A 31 -10.10 -9.57 -19.38
CA ALA A 31 -8.91 -9.06 -20.06
C ALA A 31 -8.38 -10.01 -21.13
N ASP A 32 -8.10 -9.47 -22.33
CA ASP A 32 -7.38 -10.17 -23.38
C ASP A 32 -5.88 -10.22 -23.08
N VAL A 33 -5.35 -9.12 -22.52
CA VAL A 33 -3.93 -8.98 -22.19
C VAL A 33 -3.77 -8.39 -20.79
N VAL A 34 -2.89 -9.00 -19.99
CA VAL A 34 -2.58 -8.56 -18.64
C VAL A 34 -1.09 -8.28 -18.51
N PHE A 35 -0.74 -7.02 -18.29
CA PHE A 35 0.63 -6.58 -17.98
C PHE A 35 0.85 -6.54 -16.48
N TYR A 36 1.91 -7.14 -15.97
CA TYR A 36 2.24 -7.14 -14.54
C TYR A 36 3.75 -7.12 -14.31
N ALA A 37 4.20 -6.66 -13.16
CA ALA A 37 5.61 -6.73 -12.76
C ALA A 37 5.81 -7.95 -11.84
N GLY A 38 6.28 -9.07 -12.36
CA GLY A 38 6.42 -10.34 -11.62
C GLY A 38 7.44 -10.32 -10.49
N SER A 39 8.15 -9.21 -10.28
CA SER A 39 8.97 -8.98 -9.08
C SER A 39 8.18 -8.44 -7.88
N LEU A 40 6.96 -7.93 -8.12
CA LEU A 40 6.11 -7.27 -7.12
C LEU A 40 4.70 -7.85 -7.05
N VAL A 41 4.24 -8.48 -8.13
CA VAL A 41 2.95 -9.18 -8.22
C VAL A 41 3.22 -10.67 -8.31
N PRO A 42 2.86 -11.47 -7.30
CA PRO A 42 3.13 -12.91 -7.32
C PRO A 42 2.28 -13.61 -8.40
N PRO A 43 2.80 -14.69 -9.03
CA PRO A 43 2.10 -15.39 -10.10
C PRO A 43 0.70 -15.90 -9.71
N VAL A 44 0.47 -16.21 -8.43
CA VAL A 44 -0.84 -16.66 -7.93
C VAL A 44 -1.95 -15.65 -8.20
N MET A 45 -1.64 -14.35 -8.29
CA MET A 45 -2.62 -13.32 -8.66
C MET A 45 -3.22 -13.53 -10.04
N LEU A 46 -2.48 -14.17 -10.95
CA LEU A 46 -2.91 -14.44 -12.32
C LEU A 46 -3.98 -15.53 -12.42
N GLN A 47 -4.26 -16.27 -11.32
CA GLN A 47 -5.38 -17.23 -11.26
C GLN A 47 -6.74 -16.59 -11.56
N HIS A 48 -6.87 -15.27 -11.38
CA HIS A 48 -8.07 -14.51 -11.67
C HIS A 48 -8.22 -14.15 -13.16
N CYS A 49 -7.17 -14.36 -13.96
CA CYS A 49 -7.24 -14.13 -15.39
C CYS A 49 -8.02 -15.26 -16.09
N ARG A 50 -8.65 -14.94 -17.20
CA ARG A 50 -9.22 -15.99 -18.03
C ARG A 50 -8.12 -16.86 -18.66
N PRO A 51 -8.38 -18.15 -18.95
CA PRO A 51 -7.33 -19.09 -19.36
C PRO A 51 -6.62 -18.74 -20.66
N ASP A 52 -7.27 -18.01 -21.56
CA ASP A 52 -6.78 -17.61 -22.88
C ASP A 52 -6.23 -16.18 -22.91
N SER A 53 -6.15 -15.48 -21.75
CA SER A 53 -5.53 -14.16 -21.68
C SER A 53 -4.02 -14.26 -21.85
N GLU A 54 -3.45 -13.32 -22.59
CA GLU A 54 -2.00 -13.16 -22.70
C GLU A 54 -1.46 -12.45 -21.44
N GLN A 55 -0.52 -13.08 -20.73
CA GLN A 55 0.06 -12.56 -19.51
C GLN A 55 1.51 -12.10 -19.76
N ILE A 56 1.76 -10.80 -19.66
CA ILE A 56 3.04 -10.19 -20.01
C ILE A 56 3.75 -9.68 -18.74
N ASP A 57 4.84 -10.37 -18.37
CA ASP A 57 5.72 -9.93 -17.30
C ASP A 57 6.63 -8.78 -17.75
N THR A 58 6.50 -7.65 -17.11
CA THR A 58 7.26 -6.43 -17.43
C THR A 58 8.51 -6.24 -16.59
N ARG A 59 8.87 -7.17 -15.70
CA ARG A 59 10.06 -7.07 -14.85
C ARG A 59 11.35 -7.09 -15.63
N GLY A 60 12.00 -6.27 -16.05
CA GLY A 60 13.19 -6.24 -16.89
C GLY A 60 12.97 -5.50 -18.20
N GLN A 61 11.77 -4.96 -18.39
CA GLN A 61 11.47 -4.08 -19.50
C GLN A 61 11.50 -2.62 -19.05
N THR A 62 11.88 -1.72 -19.96
CA THR A 62 11.70 -0.28 -19.75
C THR A 62 10.24 0.11 -19.95
N LEU A 63 9.85 1.27 -19.44
CA LEU A 63 8.50 1.79 -19.58
C LEU A 63 8.08 1.88 -21.06
N GLU A 64 8.96 2.41 -21.89
CA GLU A 64 8.71 2.64 -23.32
C GLU A 64 8.43 1.33 -24.06
N VAL A 65 9.13 0.26 -23.71
CA VAL A 65 8.98 -1.05 -24.37
C VAL A 65 7.61 -1.64 -24.08
N TRP A 66 7.25 -1.79 -22.81
CA TRP A 66 5.98 -2.43 -22.49
C TRP A 66 4.77 -1.51 -22.74
N VAL A 67 4.91 -0.18 -22.62
CA VAL A 67 3.82 0.75 -22.98
C VAL A 67 3.57 0.73 -24.48
N SER A 68 4.61 0.72 -25.33
CA SER A 68 4.41 0.60 -26.78
C SER A 68 3.64 -0.67 -27.13
N ARG A 69 3.92 -1.79 -26.47
CA ARG A 69 3.17 -3.03 -26.67
C ARG A 69 1.72 -2.89 -26.20
N LEU A 70 1.49 -2.27 -25.03
CA LEU A 70 0.15 -2.02 -24.50
C LEU A 70 -0.68 -1.18 -25.48
N LEU A 71 -0.10 -0.10 -26.01
CA LEU A 71 -0.78 0.78 -26.98
C LEU A 71 -1.17 0.02 -28.24
N ASN A 72 -0.30 -0.85 -28.77
CA ASN A 72 -0.59 -1.69 -29.93
C ASN A 72 -1.74 -2.67 -29.65
N ASP A 73 -1.76 -3.27 -28.46
CA ASP A 73 -2.87 -4.18 -28.07
C ASP A 73 -4.21 -3.44 -27.98
N VAL A 74 -4.22 -2.22 -27.43
CA VAL A 74 -5.40 -1.33 -27.41
C VAL A 74 -5.87 -0.99 -28.83
N GLN A 75 -4.94 -0.62 -29.73
CA GLN A 75 -5.26 -0.31 -31.14
C GLN A 75 -5.80 -1.53 -31.90
N ALA A 76 -5.39 -2.72 -31.50
CA ALA A 76 -5.93 -3.98 -32.02
C ALA A 76 -7.33 -4.32 -31.47
N GLY A 77 -7.92 -3.46 -30.64
CA GLY A 77 -9.24 -3.62 -30.04
C GLY A 77 -9.31 -4.59 -28.85
N LYS A 78 -8.15 -4.94 -28.27
CA LYS A 78 -8.08 -5.81 -27.08
C LYS A 78 -8.46 -5.06 -25.81
N THR A 79 -9.05 -5.79 -24.88
CA THR A 79 -9.25 -5.34 -23.48
C THR A 79 -7.96 -5.54 -22.69
N VAL A 80 -7.34 -4.44 -22.27
CA VAL A 80 -6.02 -4.46 -21.65
C VAL A 80 -6.10 -4.13 -20.16
N VAL A 81 -5.41 -4.92 -19.34
CA VAL A 81 -5.24 -4.69 -17.91
C VAL A 81 -3.77 -4.45 -17.59
N ARG A 82 -3.50 -3.43 -16.77
CA ARG A 82 -2.25 -3.28 -16.03
C ARG A 82 -2.50 -3.67 -14.57
N LEU A 83 -1.94 -4.79 -14.14
CA LEU A 83 -2.00 -5.25 -12.75
C LEU A 83 -0.83 -4.66 -11.97
N GLN A 84 -1.13 -3.85 -10.97
CA GLN A 84 -0.19 -3.07 -10.17
C GLN A 84 -0.15 -3.62 -8.75
N ASP A 85 1.03 -3.76 -8.15
CA ASP A 85 1.17 -4.20 -6.76
C ASP A 85 0.51 -3.22 -5.77
N GLY A 86 -0.06 -3.73 -4.70
CA GLY A 86 -0.76 -2.96 -3.68
C GLY A 86 -1.91 -2.14 -4.24
N ASP A 87 -1.82 -0.82 -4.07
CA ASP A 87 -2.74 0.17 -4.60
C ASP A 87 -2.05 1.07 -5.64
N PRO A 88 -2.68 1.35 -6.79
CA PRO A 88 -2.11 2.18 -7.86
C PRO A 88 -1.74 3.61 -7.45
N SER A 89 -2.28 4.12 -6.36
CA SER A 89 -1.99 5.47 -5.88
C SER A 89 -0.64 5.61 -5.15
N LEU A 90 0.04 4.48 -4.82
CA LEU A 90 1.25 4.48 -4.00
C LEU A 90 2.44 3.87 -4.75
N TYR A 91 3.42 4.70 -5.09
CA TYR A 91 4.76 4.33 -5.62
C TYR A 91 4.78 3.40 -6.85
N GLY A 92 3.69 3.31 -7.59
CA GLY A 92 3.51 2.38 -8.71
C GLY A 92 3.89 2.91 -10.09
N ALA A 93 4.48 4.10 -10.21
CA ALA A 93 4.76 4.76 -11.52
C ALA A 93 3.52 4.89 -12.44
N VAL A 94 2.33 4.87 -11.86
CA VAL A 94 1.05 4.94 -12.61
C VAL A 94 0.90 6.28 -13.31
N HIS A 95 1.42 7.37 -12.71
CA HIS A 95 1.40 8.70 -13.33
C HIS A 95 2.03 8.69 -14.74
N GLU A 96 3.17 8.04 -14.88
CA GLU A 96 3.87 7.96 -16.18
C GLU A 96 3.02 7.22 -17.22
N LEU A 97 2.42 6.08 -16.87
CA LEU A 97 1.49 5.36 -17.75
C LEU A 97 0.28 6.22 -18.14
N VAL A 98 -0.33 6.91 -17.19
CA VAL A 98 -1.49 7.78 -17.43
C VAL A 98 -1.14 8.89 -18.43
N VAL A 99 0.06 9.46 -18.36
CA VAL A 99 0.53 10.49 -19.33
C VAL A 99 0.55 9.91 -20.75
N TYR A 100 1.04 8.67 -20.95
CA TYR A 100 1.00 8.01 -22.26
C TYR A 100 -0.44 7.79 -22.75
N LEU A 101 -1.33 7.26 -21.88
CA LEU A 101 -2.71 6.99 -22.25
C LEU A 101 -3.46 8.28 -22.64
N MET A 102 -3.26 9.36 -21.88
CA MET A 102 -3.86 10.66 -22.20
C MET A 102 -3.35 11.25 -23.50
N LYS A 103 -2.05 11.13 -23.79
CA LYS A 103 -1.45 11.62 -25.03
C LYS A 103 -2.07 10.96 -26.26
N ASP A 104 -2.39 9.68 -26.16
CA ASP A 104 -2.94 8.90 -27.28
C ASP A 104 -4.49 8.85 -27.24
N ASN A 105 -5.14 9.66 -26.37
CA ASN A 105 -6.59 9.72 -26.17
C ASN A 105 -7.22 8.36 -25.83
N ILE A 106 -6.50 7.50 -25.10
CA ILE A 106 -6.98 6.20 -24.66
C ILE A 106 -7.76 6.37 -23.36
N SER A 107 -9.00 5.86 -23.34
CA SER A 107 -9.82 5.84 -22.13
C SER A 107 -9.31 4.79 -21.14
N PHE A 108 -9.24 5.15 -19.87
CA PHE A 108 -8.77 4.24 -18.83
C PHE A 108 -9.62 4.33 -17.55
N GLU A 109 -9.59 3.26 -16.78
CA GLU A 109 -10.18 3.16 -15.43
C GLU A 109 -9.05 2.80 -14.45
N ILE A 110 -9.08 3.36 -13.23
CA ILE A 110 -8.22 2.92 -12.11
C ILE A 110 -9.11 2.26 -11.08
N VAL A 111 -8.81 0.99 -10.78
CA VAL A 111 -9.46 0.21 -9.74
C VAL A 111 -8.54 0.13 -8.55
N PRO A 112 -8.94 0.63 -7.36
CA PRO A 112 -8.09 0.60 -6.18
C PRO A 112 -7.80 -0.82 -5.70
N GLY A 113 -6.73 -0.97 -4.94
CA GLY A 113 -6.32 -2.21 -4.30
C GLY A 113 -6.05 -2.03 -2.80
N VAL A 114 -5.79 -3.12 -2.10
CA VAL A 114 -5.35 -3.10 -0.71
C VAL A 114 -3.85 -2.80 -0.67
N SER A 115 -3.47 -1.68 -0.07
CA SER A 115 -2.05 -1.34 0.06
C SER A 115 -1.36 -2.16 1.15
N ALA A 116 -0.05 -2.33 1.03
CA ALA A 116 0.77 -3.07 1.99
C ALA A 116 0.65 -2.55 3.43
N PHE A 117 0.47 -1.23 3.65
CA PHE A 117 0.30 -0.71 5.01
C PHE A 117 -1.01 -1.16 5.67
N GLN A 118 -2.08 -1.31 4.88
CA GLN A 118 -3.38 -1.81 5.38
C GLN A 118 -3.29 -3.30 5.70
N ALA A 119 -2.63 -4.07 4.82
CA ALA A 119 -2.37 -5.48 5.07
C ALA A 119 -1.47 -5.70 6.30
N ALA A 120 -0.44 -4.85 6.48
CA ALA A 120 0.40 -4.85 7.67
C ALA A 120 -0.42 -4.60 8.94
N ALA A 121 -1.25 -3.57 8.95
CA ALA A 121 -2.12 -3.24 10.09
C ALA A 121 -3.06 -4.41 10.45
N ALA A 122 -3.67 -5.04 9.45
CA ALA A 122 -4.51 -6.23 9.63
C ALA A 122 -3.71 -7.42 10.17
N ARG A 123 -2.53 -7.69 9.60
CA ARG A 123 -1.64 -8.79 10.04
C ARG A 123 -1.13 -8.60 11.47
N LEU A 124 -0.89 -7.35 11.86
CA LEU A 124 -0.48 -6.94 13.20
C LEU A 124 -1.68 -6.79 14.18
N GLN A 125 -2.90 -6.95 13.69
CA GLN A 125 -4.15 -6.78 14.47
C GLN A 125 -4.18 -5.42 15.20
N THR A 126 -3.73 -4.36 14.52
CA THR A 126 -3.55 -3.04 15.12
C THR A 126 -4.24 -1.96 14.29
N GLU A 127 -5.00 -1.11 14.95
CA GLU A 127 -5.44 0.16 14.40
C GLU A 127 -4.29 1.17 14.50
N LEU A 128 -3.89 1.78 13.37
CA LEU A 128 -2.77 2.73 13.35
C LEU A 128 -3.16 4.14 13.82
N THR A 129 -4.40 4.35 14.25
CA THR A 129 -4.97 5.64 14.68
C THR A 129 -5.67 5.53 16.02
N VAL A 130 -4.94 5.06 17.04
CA VAL A 130 -5.47 4.86 18.39
C VAL A 130 -5.76 6.21 19.08
N PRO A 131 -6.99 6.46 19.58
CA PRO A 131 -7.34 7.70 20.27
C PRO A 131 -6.40 8.04 21.42
N ASN A 132 -6.04 9.31 21.55
CA ASN A 132 -5.13 9.87 22.54
C ASN A 132 -3.65 9.41 22.44
N LEU A 133 -3.32 8.45 21.57
CA LEU A 133 -1.99 7.93 21.38
C LEU A 133 -1.39 8.42 20.06
N VAL A 134 -2.07 8.16 18.95
CA VAL A 134 -1.64 8.57 17.61
C VAL A 134 -2.85 8.68 16.68
N GLN A 135 -2.97 9.75 15.90
CA GLN A 135 -4.14 10.02 15.04
C GLN A 135 -3.77 10.29 13.58
N THR A 136 -2.47 10.17 13.24
CA THR A 136 -1.97 10.46 11.90
C THR A 136 -1.18 9.26 11.38
N ILE A 137 -1.38 8.92 10.12
CA ILE A 137 -0.56 7.94 9.40
C ILE A 137 0.25 8.67 8.34
N ILE A 138 1.57 8.49 8.34
CA ILE A 138 2.48 9.01 7.33
C ILE A 138 2.95 7.85 6.46
N LEU A 139 2.62 7.90 5.17
CA LEU A 139 3.14 6.98 4.16
C LEU A 139 4.30 7.66 3.46
N THR A 140 5.50 7.11 3.57
CA THR A 140 6.70 7.75 3.02
C THR A 140 7.75 6.73 2.60
N ARG A 141 8.84 7.24 2.03
CA ARG A 141 10.04 6.48 1.68
C ARG A 141 11.30 7.30 1.95
N THR A 142 12.43 6.63 2.05
CA THR A 142 13.73 7.34 2.05
C THR A 142 14.09 7.83 0.66
N GLN A 143 14.97 8.81 0.61
CA GLN A 143 15.65 9.20 -0.63
C GLN A 143 16.47 8.01 -1.15
N GLY A 144 16.16 7.56 -2.37
CA GLY A 144 16.86 6.49 -3.06
C GLY A 144 17.40 6.97 -4.40
N ARG A 145 17.24 6.15 -5.45
CA ARG A 145 17.55 6.54 -6.82
C ARG A 145 16.66 7.70 -7.30
N THR A 146 15.42 7.73 -6.86
CA THR A 146 14.50 8.84 -7.11
C THR A 146 14.58 9.81 -5.93
N GLN A 147 14.67 11.09 -6.23
CA GLN A 147 14.75 12.14 -5.21
C GLN A 147 13.43 12.25 -4.42
N VAL A 148 13.56 12.69 -3.18
CA VAL A 148 12.45 13.10 -2.32
C VAL A 148 12.60 14.60 -2.09
N PRO A 149 11.52 15.40 -2.20
CA PRO A 149 11.59 16.83 -1.90
C PRO A 149 12.20 17.09 -0.51
N SER A 150 13.03 18.11 -0.40
CA SER A 150 13.80 18.38 0.83
C SER A 150 12.94 18.55 2.08
N HIS A 151 11.74 19.14 1.92
CA HIS A 151 10.77 19.32 3.00
C HIS A 151 10.03 18.03 3.40
N GLU A 152 10.10 16.98 2.58
CA GLU A 152 9.54 15.65 2.85
C GLU A 152 10.61 14.64 3.32
N ASN A 153 11.79 15.11 3.72
CA ASN A 153 12.82 14.21 4.25
C ASN A 153 12.33 13.49 5.51
N LEU A 154 12.82 12.27 5.70
CA LEU A 154 12.34 11.38 6.76
C LEU A 154 12.50 11.97 8.16
N ALA A 155 13.58 12.70 8.44
CA ALA A 155 13.79 13.35 9.74
C ALA A 155 12.74 14.43 10.01
N SER A 156 12.34 15.21 8.98
CA SER A 156 11.26 16.19 9.12
C SER A 156 9.92 15.55 9.41
N LEU A 157 9.60 14.45 8.73
CA LEU A 157 8.36 13.70 8.95
C LEU A 157 8.34 13.00 10.31
N ALA A 158 9.47 12.49 10.76
CA ALA A 158 9.63 11.85 12.07
C ALA A 158 9.30 12.77 13.27
N ARG A 159 9.39 14.09 13.09
CA ARG A 159 9.02 15.09 14.15
C ARG A 159 7.58 14.93 14.62
N HIS A 160 6.70 14.44 13.79
CA HIS A 160 5.29 14.24 14.13
C HIS A 160 5.06 13.05 15.06
N ARG A 161 6.01 12.11 15.17
CA ARG A 161 5.88 10.86 15.95
C ARG A 161 4.56 10.12 15.66
N ALA A 162 4.08 10.24 14.44
CA ALA A 162 2.88 9.62 13.93
C ALA A 162 3.08 8.12 13.72
N SER A 163 2.03 7.38 13.36
CA SER A 163 2.21 6.06 12.74
C SER A 163 2.87 6.26 11.39
N LEU A 164 4.08 5.76 11.19
CA LEU A 164 4.86 5.96 9.99
C LEU A 164 5.09 4.64 9.27
N CYS A 165 4.62 4.54 8.03
CA CYS A 165 4.78 3.40 7.16
C CYS A 165 5.87 3.72 6.11
N LEU A 166 7.04 3.10 6.25
CA LEU A 166 8.22 3.39 5.47
C LEU A 166 8.39 2.35 4.36
N TYR A 167 8.19 2.80 3.12
CA TYR A 167 8.32 2.00 1.90
C TYR A 167 9.72 2.11 1.28
N LEU A 168 10.10 1.19 0.41
CA LEU A 168 11.26 1.25 -0.50
C LEU A 168 12.60 1.60 0.18
N SER A 169 12.76 1.34 1.48
CA SER A 169 13.88 1.86 2.28
C SER A 169 14.87 0.81 2.75
N ALA A 170 14.63 -0.49 2.50
CA ALA A 170 15.48 -1.58 2.99
C ALA A 170 16.96 -1.45 2.58
N GLY A 171 17.23 -0.95 1.37
CA GLY A 171 18.61 -0.75 0.89
C GLY A 171 19.37 0.40 1.56
N GLN A 172 18.71 1.22 2.38
CA GLN A 172 19.29 2.37 3.09
C GLN A 172 18.80 2.44 4.54
N ILE A 173 18.51 1.27 5.12
CA ILE A 173 17.81 1.21 6.40
C ILE A 173 18.60 1.82 7.56
N GLY A 174 19.94 1.73 7.57
CA GLY A 174 20.77 2.36 8.59
C GLY A 174 20.58 3.89 8.61
N LYS A 175 20.61 4.53 7.43
CA LYS A 175 20.34 5.98 7.33
C LYS A 175 18.90 6.33 7.71
N ALA A 176 17.94 5.48 7.36
CA ALA A 176 16.55 5.67 7.74
C ALA A 176 16.39 5.64 9.28
N GLN A 177 16.99 4.64 9.92
CA GLN A 177 17.00 4.52 11.37
C GLN A 177 17.62 5.74 12.05
N GLU A 178 18.78 6.21 11.60
CA GLU A 178 19.43 7.43 12.13
C GLU A 178 18.50 8.66 12.05
N GLN A 179 17.79 8.82 10.94
CA GLN A 179 16.84 9.92 10.75
C GLN A 179 15.60 9.78 11.64
N LEU A 180 15.08 8.57 11.83
CA LEU A 180 13.96 8.32 12.74
C LEU A 180 14.32 8.56 14.19
N LEU A 181 15.50 8.11 14.63
CA LEU A 181 16.02 8.28 16.00
C LEU A 181 16.26 9.73 16.39
N GLN A 182 16.26 10.69 15.46
CA GLN A 182 16.30 12.11 15.81
C GLN A 182 15.03 12.57 16.56
N HIS A 183 13.92 11.84 16.40
CA HIS A 183 12.63 12.26 16.94
C HIS A 183 11.83 11.13 17.60
N TYR A 184 11.88 9.90 17.10
CA TYR A 184 11.30 8.76 17.79
C TYR A 184 12.20 8.25 18.89
N PRO A 185 11.68 7.96 20.10
CA PRO A 185 12.43 7.24 21.13
C PRO A 185 12.95 5.90 20.57
N PRO A 186 14.15 5.46 20.97
CA PRO A 186 14.74 4.21 20.49
C PRO A 186 13.85 2.98 20.71
N GLU A 187 13.09 2.97 21.81
CA GLU A 187 12.18 1.91 22.22
C GLU A 187 10.81 1.97 21.49
N THR A 188 10.59 2.95 20.63
CA THR A 188 9.32 3.03 19.86
C THR A 188 9.09 1.73 19.11
N PRO A 189 7.91 1.07 19.28
CA PRO A 189 7.62 -0.18 18.60
C PRO A 189 7.66 -0.03 17.08
N MET A 190 8.20 -1.05 16.44
CA MET A 190 8.33 -1.15 14.99
C MET A 190 8.04 -2.59 14.54
N ALA A 191 7.35 -2.72 13.41
CA ALA A 191 7.18 -3.98 12.70
C ALA A 191 7.92 -3.94 11.37
N LEU A 192 8.70 -4.99 11.08
CA LEU A 192 9.27 -5.29 9.79
C LEU A 192 8.33 -6.28 9.09
N CYS A 193 7.78 -5.89 7.95
CA CYS A 193 6.85 -6.69 7.16
C CYS A 193 7.46 -6.94 5.78
N TYR A 194 7.85 -8.18 5.52
CA TYR A 194 8.42 -8.60 4.25
C TYR A 194 7.40 -9.42 3.48
N ARG A 195 7.16 -9.06 2.22
CA ARG A 195 6.30 -9.79 1.27
C ARG A 195 4.95 -10.24 1.86
N LEU A 196 4.20 -9.29 2.40
CA LEU A 196 2.86 -9.57 2.94
C LEU A 196 1.96 -10.26 1.90
N GLY A 197 1.36 -11.38 2.30
CA GLY A 197 0.49 -12.20 1.44
C GLY A 197 1.22 -13.12 0.46
N TRP A 198 2.55 -13.18 0.48
CA TRP A 198 3.34 -14.14 -0.29
C TRP A 198 3.62 -15.39 0.54
N GLU A 199 4.01 -16.51 -0.12
CA GLU A 199 4.37 -17.77 0.56
C GLU A 199 5.54 -17.61 1.55
N ASP A 200 6.47 -16.70 1.25
CA ASP A 200 7.63 -16.37 2.08
C ASP A 200 7.43 -15.10 2.93
N GLU A 201 6.17 -14.79 3.28
CA GLU A 201 5.83 -13.71 4.20
C GLU A 201 6.61 -13.83 5.51
N LEU A 202 7.15 -12.69 5.96
CA LEU A 202 7.76 -12.59 7.28
C LEU A 202 7.30 -11.28 7.95
N VAL A 203 6.87 -11.40 9.20
CA VAL A 203 6.56 -10.26 10.06
C VAL A 203 7.33 -10.42 11.37
N GLU A 204 8.13 -9.43 11.70
CA GLU A 204 8.92 -9.41 12.94
C GLU A 204 8.74 -8.08 13.67
N LEU A 205 8.50 -8.17 14.98
CA LEU A 205 8.37 -7.02 15.87
C LEU A 205 9.70 -6.70 16.52
N GLY A 206 9.97 -5.41 16.71
CA GLY A 206 11.15 -4.89 17.39
C GLY A 206 10.93 -3.41 17.74
N THR A 207 11.99 -2.68 17.84
CA THR A 207 11.98 -1.25 18.10
C THR A 207 12.67 -0.47 16.98
N VAL A 208 12.53 0.84 16.97
CA VAL A 208 13.27 1.70 16.02
C VAL A 208 14.78 1.47 16.13
N ALA A 209 15.29 1.21 17.34
CA ALA A 209 16.72 0.92 17.55
C ALA A 209 17.18 -0.39 16.89
N ASP A 210 16.28 -1.36 16.69
CA ASP A 210 16.60 -2.67 16.14
C ASP A 210 16.50 -2.73 14.60
N MET A 211 15.89 -1.73 13.98
CA MET A 211 15.45 -1.72 12.58
C MET A 211 16.55 -2.14 11.59
N ALA A 212 17.75 -1.57 11.68
CA ALA A 212 18.86 -1.88 10.77
C ALA A 212 19.41 -3.30 11.02
N ALA A 213 19.67 -3.62 12.29
CA ALA A 213 20.19 -4.94 12.66
C ALA A 213 19.25 -6.09 12.28
N MET A 214 17.94 -5.92 12.45
CA MET A 214 16.93 -6.89 12.02
C MET A 214 16.96 -7.09 10.50
N THR A 215 17.00 -6.00 9.74
CA THR A 215 17.02 -6.02 8.28
C THR A 215 18.28 -6.74 7.76
N GLU A 216 19.44 -6.44 8.34
CA GLU A 216 20.73 -7.05 7.98
C GLU A 216 20.77 -8.53 8.34
N ARG A 217 20.34 -8.91 9.55
CA ARG A 217 20.26 -10.31 10.01
C ARG A 217 19.38 -11.15 9.10
N LEU A 218 18.29 -10.59 8.60
CA LEU A 218 17.35 -11.26 7.69
C LEU A 218 17.81 -11.19 6.21
N GLY A 219 18.88 -10.47 5.90
CA GLY A 219 19.40 -10.32 4.54
C GLY A 219 18.47 -9.57 3.56
N LEU A 220 17.54 -8.78 4.08
CA LEU A 220 16.49 -8.15 3.28
C LEU A 220 16.99 -6.89 2.59
N LYS A 221 16.71 -6.76 1.29
CA LYS A 221 17.15 -5.62 0.46
C LYS A 221 16.03 -4.88 -0.25
N ARG A 222 14.84 -5.48 -0.34
CA ARG A 222 13.67 -4.95 -1.07
C ARG A 222 12.39 -5.63 -0.59
N THR A 223 11.24 -5.07 -1.01
CA THR A 223 9.89 -5.60 -0.70
C THR A 223 9.62 -5.69 0.81
N VAL A 224 10.14 -4.71 1.55
CA VAL A 224 9.95 -4.57 3.00
C VAL A 224 9.18 -3.29 3.26
N LEU A 225 8.15 -3.40 4.08
CA LEU A 225 7.46 -2.28 4.72
C LEU A 225 7.84 -2.26 6.20
N TYR A 226 8.26 -1.10 6.68
CA TYR A 226 8.45 -0.87 8.12
C TYR A 226 7.29 -0.04 8.64
N VAL A 227 6.65 -0.52 9.71
CA VAL A 227 5.60 0.21 10.42
C VAL A 227 6.16 0.65 11.75
N VAL A 228 6.42 1.94 11.90
CA VAL A 228 6.88 2.56 13.16
C VAL A 228 5.68 3.24 13.80
N SER A 229 5.23 2.76 14.94
CA SER A 229 4.05 3.33 15.59
C SER A 229 3.97 3.02 17.07
N PRO A 230 3.64 3.99 17.91
CA PRO A 230 3.29 3.73 19.30
C PRO A 230 2.04 2.84 19.44
N ALA A 231 1.19 2.78 18.39
CA ALA A 231 0.00 1.93 18.38
C ALA A 231 0.33 0.43 18.46
N LEU A 232 1.52 0.00 18.00
CA LEU A 232 1.95 -1.40 18.07
C LEU A 232 2.18 -1.91 19.50
N GLY A 233 2.40 -1.00 20.45
CA GLY A 233 2.53 -1.31 21.87
C GLY A 233 1.30 -0.88 22.70
N ALA A 234 0.20 -0.49 22.05
CA ALA A 234 -0.97 0.00 22.74
C ALA A 234 -1.61 -1.10 23.61
N THR A 235 -1.72 -0.83 24.89
CA THR A 235 -2.58 -1.57 25.81
C THR A 235 -4.01 -1.07 25.71
N THR A 236 -4.95 -1.61 26.49
CA THR A 236 -6.39 -1.33 26.41
C THR A 236 -6.81 0.13 26.69
N GLU A 237 -5.88 1.05 26.87
CA GLU A 237 -6.10 2.48 27.12
C GLU A 237 -6.23 3.25 25.81
N GLY A 238 -7.40 3.44 25.30
CA GLY A 238 -7.62 4.23 24.08
C GLY A 238 -9.07 4.12 23.60
N ARG A 239 -10.01 4.48 24.46
CA ARG A 239 -11.41 4.41 24.08
C ARG A 239 -11.81 5.56 23.16
N SER A 240 -12.39 5.24 22.02
CA SER A 240 -13.00 6.25 21.17
C SER A 240 -14.16 6.94 21.89
N ARG A 241 -14.17 8.26 21.83
CA ARG A 241 -15.25 9.06 22.39
C ARG A 241 -16.61 8.75 21.74
N LEU A 242 -16.60 8.26 20.51
CA LEU A 242 -17.80 7.85 19.77
C LEU A 242 -18.61 6.77 20.51
N TYR A 243 -17.92 5.83 21.17
CA TYR A 243 -18.53 4.74 21.93
C TYR A 243 -18.62 5.01 23.43
N ASP A 244 -18.28 6.22 23.88
CA ASP A 244 -18.45 6.63 25.26
C ASP A 244 -19.95 6.68 25.62
N ARG A 245 -20.31 6.17 26.80
CA ARG A 245 -21.71 6.11 27.27
C ARG A 245 -22.32 7.51 27.42
N GLN A 246 -21.51 8.51 27.75
CA GLN A 246 -21.92 9.90 27.96
C GLN A 246 -21.88 10.73 26.66
N HIS A 247 -21.36 10.18 25.54
CA HIS A 247 -21.30 10.89 24.29
C HIS A 247 -22.58 10.68 23.49
N HIS A 248 -23.28 11.78 23.24
CA HIS A 248 -24.49 11.84 22.40
C HIS A 248 -24.15 12.33 21.00
N HIS A 249 -24.81 11.77 19.99
CA HIS A 249 -24.64 12.16 18.59
C HIS A 249 -25.93 11.89 17.82
N LEU A 250 -25.97 12.26 16.53
CA LEU A 250 -27.15 12.19 15.68
C LEU A 250 -27.96 10.88 15.78
N PHE A 251 -27.25 9.75 15.84
CA PHE A 251 -27.87 8.40 15.92
C PHE A 251 -27.95 7.82 17.35
N ARG A 252 -27.50 8.57 18.33
CA ARG A 252 -27.59 8.25 19.77
C ARG A 252 -27.87 9.53 20.55
N PRO A 253 -29.13 10.08 20.45
CA PRO A 253 -29.51 11.26 21.20
C PRO A 253 -29.48 11.00 22.72
N PRO A 254 -29.44 12.05 23.55
CA PRO A 254 -29.63 11.90 25.01
C PRO A 254 -30.89 11.10 25.27
N SER A 255 -30.84 10.16 26.23
CA SER A 255 -32.07 9.55 26.73
C SER A 255 -32.95 10.67 27.25
N SER A 256 -34.11 10.90 26.60
CA SER A 256 -35.15 11.74 27.20
C SER A 256 -35.40 11.20 28.57
N GLN A 257 -35.21 12.01 29.60
CA GLN A 257 -35.79 11.70 30.93
C GLN A 257 -37.28 11.55 30.69
N THR A 258 -37.74 10.29 30.61
CA THR A 258 -39.15 10.00 30.79
C THR A 258 -39.45 10.40 32.21
N GLY A 259 -39.98 11.62 32.34
CA GLY A 259 -40.54 12.05 33.58
C GLY A 259 -41.63 11.06 33.95
N GLU A 260 -41.40 10.33 34.99
CA GLU A 260 -42.49 9.73 35.75
C GLU A 260 -43.33 10.90 36.31
N CYS A 261 -44.56 11.03 35.82
CA CYS A 261 -45.67 11.70 36.52
C CYS A 261 -46.36 10.69 37.40
#